data_4adc06236cce6c802311fa4bdb49f315
#
_entry.id   4adc06236cce6c802311fa4bdb49f315
#
_cell.length_a   1.000
_cell.length_b   1.000
_cell.length_c   1.000
_cell.angle_alpha   90.00
_cell.angle_beta   90.00
_cell.angle_gamma   90.00
#
_symmetry.space_group_name_H-M   'P 1'
#
loop_
_entity.id
_entity.type
_entity.pdbx_description
1 polymer ?
#
loop_
_entity_poly.entity_id
_entity_poly.type
_entity_poly.pdbx_seq_one_letter_code
_entity_poly.pdbx_strand_id
1 'polypeptide(L)'
;MFKEQIKVNSEDSSDTERRVLDAAGEVFAALGYRAATVRQICEKAGANIAAVNYYYGDKERLYQAVLRSVPDAQAIKYPSRSGLSSNATAEERLRVYVHSLLHRVFDAGRPGWHSKIIAREMIEPTRALDSLLEEVALPLHRELASIVRLLLGATAKDEDVRFCALSIMGQCVYYHHARTVLARLYPEQKYHAEDVARLVEHISEFSLAALRELAQRRQAQGNETP
;
A
#
# COMPACT_ATOMS: atom_id res chain seq x y z
N MET A 1 30.90 26.89 -16.90
CA MET A 1 31.22 27.04 -15.47
C MET A 1 29.97 27.27 -14.59
N PHE A 2 29.12 28.27 -14.84
CA PHE A 2 27.92 28.52 -14.02
C PHE A 2 26.82 27.41 -14.12
N LYS A 3 26.63 26.75 -15.26
CA LYS A 3 25.64 25.68 -15.44
C LYS A 3 26.03 24.35 -14.77
N GLU A 4 27.32 24.07 -14.61
CA GLU A 4 27.78 22.85 -13.92
C GLU A 4 27.69 22.98 -12.40
N GLN A 5 27.95 24.15 -11.84
CA GLN A 5 27.83 24.42 -10.40
C GLN A 5 26.38 24.36 -9.91
N ILE A 6 25.39 24.77 -10.76
CA ILE A 6 23.96 24.67 -10.43
C ILE A 6 23.51 23.21 -10.45
N LYS A 7 24.03 22.37 -11.34
CA LYS A 7 23.72 20.96 -11.46
C LYS A 7 24.27 20.13 -10.30
N VAL A 8 25.50 20.38 -9.88
CA VAL A 8 26.15 19.75 -8.73
C VAL A 8 25.40 20.07 -7.42
N ASN A 9 25.01 21.35 -7.22
CA ASN A 9 24.23 21.72 -6.03
C ASN A 9 22.82 21.10 -5.99
N SER A 10 22.20 20.86 -7.13
CA SER A 10 20.86 20.23 -7.17
C SER A 10 20.91 18.72 -6.93
N GLU A 11 21.94 18.03 -7.38
CA GLU A 11 22.15 16.59 -7.15
C GLU A 11 22.52 16.31 -5.69
N ASP A 12 23.37 17.09 -5.06
CA ASP A 12 23.75 17.00 -3.66
C ASP A 12 22.58 17.33 -2.71
N SER A 13 21.75 18.30 -3.10
CA SER A 13 20.53 18.67 -2.39
C SER A 13 19.51 17.51 -2.41
N SER A 14 19.27 16.89 -3.56
CA SER A 14 18.36 15.74 -3.72
C SER A 14 18.86 14.50 -2.98
N ASP A 15 20.18 14.27 -2.94
CA ASP A 15 20.75 13.15 -2.18
C ASP A 15 20.60 13.34 -0.67
N THR A 16 20.81 14.57 -0.19
CA THR A 16 20.64 14.90 1.23
C THR A 16 19.18 14.77 1.66
N GLU A 17 18.24 15.24 0.87
CA GLU A 17 16.80 15.08 1.12
C GLU A 17 16.42 13.60 1.25
N ARG A 18 16.85 12.75 0.32
CA ARG A 18 16.61 11.32 0.34
C ARG A 18 17.23 10.64 1.56
N ARG A 19 18.49 10.94 1.91
CA ARG A 19 19.17 10.40 3.09
C ARG A 19 18.42 10.74 4.38
N VAL A 20 17.91 11.97 4.50
CA VAL A 20 17.09 12.40 5.65
C VAL A 20 15.79 11.61 5.70
N LEU A 21 15.12 11.41 4.56
CA LEU A 21 13.86 10.66 4.49
C LEU A 21 14.04 9.20 4.89
N ASP A 22 15.06 8.53 4.36
CA ASP A 22 15.37 7.13 4.66
C ASP A 22 15.76 6.95 6.14
N ALA A 23 16.62 7.81 6.66
CA ALA A 23 17.00 7.80 8.08
C ALA A 23 15.80 8.05 8.99
N ALA A 24 14.92 8.98 8.62
CA ALA A 24 13.68 9.24 9.34
C ALA A 24 12.76 8.02 9.35
N GLY A 25 12.61 7.35 8.20
CA GLY A 25 11.84 6.11 8.08
C GLY A 25 12.33 5.02 9.05
N GLU A 26 13.63 4.80 9.11
CA GLU A 26 14.23 3.83 10.03
C GLU A 26 14.04 4.21 11.50
N VAL A 27 14.27 5.48 11.87
CA VAL A 27 14.14 5.97 13.24
C VAL A 27 12.67 5.93 13.69
N PHE A 28 11.75 6.39 12.86
CA PHE A 28 10.32 6.35 13.19
C PHE A 28 9.79 4.92 13.27
N ALA A 29 10.21 4.03 12.38
CA ALA A 29 9.82 2.62 12.44
C ALA A 29 10.34 1.92 13.69
N ALA A 30 11.53 2.29 14.19
CA ALA A 30 12.14 1.71 15.38
C ALA A 30 11.54 2.27 16.68
N LEU A 31 11.43 3.60 16.79
CA LEU A 31 11.09 4.29 18.04
C LEU A 31 9.63 4.76 18.10
N GLY A 32 8.95 4.87 16.97
CA GLY A 32 7.64 5.53 16.84
C GLY A 32 7.76 7.05 16.75
N TYR A 33 6.65 7.68 16.31
CA TYR A 33 6.61 9.13 16.14
C TYR A 33 6.95 9.90 17.41
N ARG A 34 6.40 9.49 18.58
CA ARG A 34 6.54 10.24 19.83
C ARG A 34 7.97 10.26 20.34
N ALA A 35 8.62 9.09 20.40
CA ALA A 35 9.96 8.94 21.00
C ALA A 35 11.11 9.33 20.06
N ALA A 36 10.90 9.30 18.73
CA ALA A 36 11.90 9.73 17.77
C ALA A 36 12.17 11.23 17.87
N THR A 37 13.42 11.64 17.70
CA THR A 37 13.85 13.05 17.71
C THR A 37 14.52 13.43 16.39
N VAL A 38 14.38 14.70 15.98
CA VAL A 38 15.05 15.23 14.77
C VAL A 38 16.57 15.07 14.88
N ARG A 39 17.12 15.18 16.08
CA ARG A 39 18.56 14.99 16.32
C ARG A 39 19.01 13.57 15.97
N GLN A 40 18.29 12.54 16.43
CA GLN A 40 18.60 11.13 16.09
C GLN A 40 18.52 10.89 14.56
N ILE A 41 17.53 11.50 13.90
CA ILE A 41 17.37 11.41 12.45
C ILE A 41 18.57 12.05 11.75
N CYS A 42 18.97 13.26 12.16
CA CYS A 42 20.12 13.97 11.60
C CYS A 42 21.43 13.23 11.80
N GLU A 43 21.66 12.69 13.02
CA GLU A 43 22.84 11.88 13.33
C GLU A 43 22.91 10.64 12.41
N LYS A 44 21.79 9.96 12.20
CA LYS A 44 21.71 8.80 11.31
C LYS A 44 21.87 9.16 9.83
N ALA A 45 21.31 10.28 9.40
CA ALA A 45 21.39 10.76 8.01
C ALA A 45 22.77 11.35 7.64
N GLY A 46 23.63 11.62 8.62
CA GLY A 46 24.83 12.44 8.39
C GLY A 46 24.48 13.86 7.93
N ALA A 47 23.38 14.43 8.45
CA ALA A 47 22.88 15.75 8.09
C ALA A 47 22.78 16.64 9.34
N ASN A 48 22.58 17.94 9.12
CA ASN A 48 22.32 18.88 10.21
C ASN A 48 20.81 19.16 10.38
N ILE A 49 20.43 19.74 11.51
CA ILE A 49 19.02 20.07 11.81
C ILE A 49 18.47 21.09 10.79
N ALA A 50 19.30 21.97 10.26
CA ALA A 50 18.89 22.93 9.23
C ALA A 50 18.41 22.26 7.94
N ALA A 51 18.97 21.09 7.57
CA ALA A 51 18.50 20.32 6.42
C ALA A 51 17.07 19.81 6.63
N VAL A 52 16.74 19.28 7.81
CA VAL A 52 15.36 18.85 8.11
C VAL A 52 14.38 20.02 8.04
N ASN A 53 14.75 21.16 8.62
CA ASN A 53 13.92 22.36 8.58
C ASN A 53 13.76 22.89 7.15
N TYR A 54 14.81 22.83 6.34
CA TYR A 54 14.79 23.29 4.94
C TYR A 54 13.89 22.42 4.06
N TYR A 55 14.01 21.08 4.12
CA TYR A 55 13.28 20.18 3.23
C TYR A 55 11.86 19.90 3.71
N TYR A 56 11.67 19.79 5.02
CA TYR A 56 10.42 19.29 5.60
C TYR A 56 9.76 20.28 6.57
N GLY A 57 10.45 21.28 7.06
CA GLY A 57 9.95 22.26 8.00
C GLY A 57 9.98 21.79 9.45
N ASP A 58 9.34 20.69 9.77
CA ASP A 58 9.27 20.15 11.12
C ASP A 58 9.20 18.60 11.15
N LYS A 59 9.20 18.04 12.35
CA LYS A 59 9.14 16.59 12.57
C LYS A 59 7.83 15.98 12.07
N GLU A 60 6.70 16.68 12.19
CA GLU A 60 5.39 16.19 11.78
C GLU A 60 5.31 16.07 10.26
N ARG A 61 5.72 17.08 9.54
CA ARG A 61 5.79 17.08 8.07
C ARG A 61 6.79 16.07 7.55
N LEU A 62 7.94 15.91 8.21
CA LEU A 62 8.89 14.85 7.89
C LEU A 62 8.25 13.46 8.07
N TYR A 63 7.51 13.24 9.15
CA TYR A 63 6.79 11.98 9.39
C TYR A 63 5.73 11.71 8.31
N GLN A 64 4.96 12.71 7.94
CA GLN A 64 3.99 12.63 6.85
C GLN A 64 4.68 12.30 5.52
N ALA A 65 5.80 12.94 5.20
CA ALA A 65 6.58 12.65 3.99
C ALA A 65 7.10 11.20 3.98
N VAL A 66 7.57 10.69 5.12
CA VAL A 66 7.99 9.29 5.27
C VAL A 66 6.80 8.34 5.02
N LEU A 67 5.65 8.58 5.61
CA LEU A 67 4.47 7.75 5.40
C LEU A 67 3.99 7.75 3.94
N ARG A 68 4.04 8.90 3.26
CA ARG A 68 3.68 9.01 1.83
C ARG A 68 4.68 8.33 0.91
N SER A 69 5.96 8.39 1.21
CA SER A 69 7.01 7.78 0.36
C SER A 69 6.84 6.27 0.18
N VAL A 70 6.18 5.60 1.14
CA VAL A 70 5.94 4.16 1.11
C VAL A 70 4.96 3.75 0.01
N PRO A 71 3.72 4.28 -0.02
CA PRO A 71 2.74 3.93 -1.05
C PRO A 71 3.07 4.51 -2.43
N ASP A 72 3.68 5.70 -2.50
CA ASP A 72 4.00 6.36 -3.76
C ASP A 72 4.98 5.55 -4.60
N ALA A 73 6.09 5.11 -4.00
CA ALA A 73 7.07 4.25 -4.67
C ALA A 73 6.43 2.94 -5.16
N GLN A 74 5.52 2.36 -4.37
CA GLN A 74 4.84 1.12 -4.72
C GLN A 74 3.79 1.32 -5.82
N ALA A 75 3.07 2.46 -5.82
CA ALA A 75 2.10 2.78 -6.85
C ALA A 75 2.75 2.98 -8.22
N ILE A 76 3.94 3.59 -8.25
CA ILE A 76 4.72 3.75 -9.48
C ILE A 76 5.20 2.40 -10.01
N LYS A 77 5.73 1.54 -9.13
CA LYS A 77 6.31 0.25 -9.51
C LYS A 77 5.24 -0.78 -9.93
N TYR A 78 4.11 -0.77 -9.26
CA TYR A 78 3.01 -1.73 -9.47
C TYR A 78 1.67 -1.00 -9.61
N PRO A 79 1.39 -0.36 -10.76
CA PRO A 79 0.12 0.35 -10.96
C PRO A 79 -1.07 -0.62 -10.95
N SER A 80 -2.16 -0.24 -10.29
CA SER A 80 -3.37 -1.08 -10.15
C SER A 80 -4.12 -1.35 -11.46
N ARG A 81 -3.77 -0.63 -12.53
CA ARG A 81 -4.38 -0.73 -13.87
C ARG A 81 -3.38 -1.11 -14.96
N SER A 82 -2.19 -1.59 -14.57
CA SER A 82 -1.14 -1.91 -15.53
C SER A 82 -1.58 -2.98 -16.53
N GLY A 83 -1.39 -2.70 -17.82
CA GLY A 83 -1.70 -3.65 -18.90
C GLY A 83 -3.19 -3.84 -19.22
N LEU A 84 -4.10 -3.15 -18.54
CA LEU A 84 -5.53 -3.22 -18.85
C LEU A 84 -5.88 -2.47 -20.12
N SER A 85 -6.66 -3.11 -21.01
CA SER A 85 -7.29 -2.44 -22.15
C SER A 85 -8.45 -1.56 -21.69
N SER A 86 -8.89 -0.62 -22.55
CA SER A 86 -10.09 0.20 -22.29
C SER A 86 -11.35 -0.64 -22.09
N ASN A 87 -11.40 -1.81 -22.72
CA ASN A 87 -12.54 -2.74 -22.72
C ASN A 87 -12.35 -3.90 -21.73
N ALA A 88 -11.40 -3.80 -20.79
CA ALA A 88 -11.15 -4.85 -19.81
C ALA A 88 -12.40 -5.16 -19.00
N THR A 89 -12.70 -6.44 -18.86
CA THR A 89 -13.80 -6.96 -18.04
C THR A 89 -13.59 -6.68 -16.57
N ALA A 90 -14.65 -6.73 -15.76
CA ALA A 90 -14.54 -6.57 -14.32
C ALA A 90 -13.67 -7.69 -13.68
N GLU A 91 -13.68 -8.90 -14.23
CA GLU A 91 -12.85 -10.01 -13.79
C GLU A 91 -11.36 -9.75 -14.05
N GLU A 92 -11.00 -9.28 -15.24
CA GLU A 92 -9.63 -8.88 -15.57
C GLU A 92 -9.14 -7.74 -14.67
N ARG A 93 -9.99 -6.75 -14.40
CA ARG A 93 -9.66 -5.65 -13.48
C ARG A 93 -9.40 -6.16 -12.06
N LEU A 94 -10.19 -7.11 -11.58
CA LEU A 94 -9.97 -7.72 -10.25
C LEU A 94 -8.62 -8.44 -10.18
N ARG A 95 -8.29 -9.24 -11.21
CA ARG A 95 -7.01 -9.96 -11.27
C ARG A 95 -5.83 -9.00 -11.26
N VAL A 96 -5.88 -7.94 -12.05
CA VAL A 96 -4.81 -6.92 -12.10
C VAL A 96 -4.72 -6.17 -10.78
N TYR A 97 -5.85 -5.86 -10.14
CA TYR A 97 -5.86 -5.23 -8.83
C TYR A 97 -5.21 -6.11 -7.76
N VAL A 98 -5.59 -7.37 -7.66
CA VAL A 98 -5.01 -8.36 -6.71
C VAL A 98 -3.52 -8.53 -6.99
N HIS A 99 -3.13 -8.68 -8.26
CA HIS A 99 -1.73 -8.74 -8.68
C HIS A 99 -0.93 -7.51 -8.20
N SER A 100 -1.42 -6.31 -8.50
CA SER A 100 -0.79 -5.06 -8.09
C SER A 100 -0.63 -4.99 -6.56
N LEU A 101 -1.70 -5.30 -5.81
CA LEU A 101 -1.70 -5.22 -4.36
C LEU A 101 -0.71 -6.22 -3.74
N LEU A 102 -0.71 -7.48 -4.18
CA LEU A 102 0.22 -8.49 -3.66
C LEU A 102 1.67 -8.15 -4.00
N HIS A 103 1.95 -7.70 -5.21
CA HIS A 103 3.31 -7.27 -5.58
C HIS A 103 3.79 -6.07 -4.77
N ARG A 104 2.93 -5.10 -4.47
CA ARG A 104 3.24 -3.99 -3.56
C ARG A 104 3.59 -4.49 -2.15
N VAL A 105 2.82 -5.47 -1.66
CA VAL A 105 2.94 -6.01 -0.30
C VAL A 105 4.21 -6.87 -0.16
N PHE A 106 4.56 -7.66 -1.18
CA PHE A 106 5.68 -8.60 -1.18
C PHE A 106 6.95 -8.08 -1.86
N ASP A 107 7.00 -6.81 -2.26
CA ASP A 107 8.18 -6.26 -2.93
C ASP A 107 9.43 -6.37 -2.06
N ALA A 108 10.34 -7.25 -2.47
CA ALA A 108 11.61 -7.49 -1.78
C ALA A 108 12.60 -6.31 -1.87
N GLY A 109 12.42 -5.43 -2.86
CA GLY A 109 13.27 -4.25 -3.06
C GLY A 109 12.95 -3.07 -2.14
N ARG A 110 11.93 -3.19 -1.29
CA ARG A 110 11.52 -2.11 -0.42
C ARG A 110 12.29 -2.13 0.92
N PRO A 111 12.69 -0.97 1.45
CA PRO A 111 13.34 -0.88 2.74
C PRO A 111 12.52 -1.56 3.85
N GLY A 112 13.18 -2.32 4.73
CA GLY A 112 12.50 -3.08 5.79
C GLY A 112 11.71 -2.23 6.79
N TRP A 113 11.97 -0.92 6.85
CA TRP A 113 11.23 -0.01 7.72
C TRP A 113 9.83 0.34 7.20
N HIS A 114 9.57 0.22 5.87
CA HIS A 114 8.28 0.53 5.28
C HIS A 114 7.11 -0.22 5.93
N SER A 115 7.23 -1.54 6.05
CA SER A 115 6.18 -2.36 6.67
C SER A 115 5.99 -2.05 8.14
N LYS A 116 7.10 -1.77 8.84
CA LYS A 116 7.09 -1.50 10.28
C LYS A 116 6.40 -0.17 10.60
N ILE A 117 6.64 0.88 9.81
CA ILE A 117 6.05 2.19 10.08
C ILE A 117 4.54 2.19 9.81
N ILE A 118 4.08 1.53 8.73
CA ILE A 118 2.65 1.38 8.45
C ILE A 118 1.96 0.53 9.53
N ALA A 119 2.55 -0.61 9.93
CA ALA A 119 2.00 -1.42 11.01
C ALA A 119 1.91 -0.66 12.34
N ARG A 120 2.91 0.16 12.63
CA ARG A 120 2.91 1.00 13.83
C ARG A 120 1.83 2.08 13.77
N GLU A 121 1.64 2.73 12.63
CA GLU A 121 0.59 3.74 12.45
C GLU A 121 -0.82 3.14 12.60
N MET A 122 -1.02 1.87 12.23
CA MET A 122 -2.29 1.16 12.46
C MET A 122 -2.56 0.84 13.94
N ILE A 123 -1.52 0.69 14.76
CA ILE A 123 -1.63 0.34 16.19
C ILE A 123 -1.63 1.59 17.07
N GLU A 124 -0.78 2.54 16.76
CA GLU A 124 -0.59 3.80 17.47
C GLU A 124 -0.83 4.99 16.51
N PRO A 125 -2.09 5.26 16.13
CA PRO A 125 -2.39 6.24 15.09
C PRO A 125 -1.97 7.66 15.50
N THR A 126 -1.41 8.37 14.53
CA THR A 126 -1.13 9.80 14.62
C THR A 126 -2.08 10.59 13.71
N ARG A 127 -2.00 11.92 13.71
CA ARG A 127 -2.74 12.75 12.75
C ARG A 127 -2.35 12.49 11.29
N ALA A 128 -1.17 11.93 11.05
CA ALA A 128 -0.71 11.59 9.71
C ALA A 128 -1.50 10.42 9.09
N LEU A 129 -2.18 9.59 9.91
CA LEU A 129 -3.06 8.53 9.42
C LEU A 129 -4.20 9.08 8.57
N ASP A 130 -4.80 10.21 8.96
CA ASP A 130 -5.93 10.80 8.22
C ASP A 130 -5.51 11.14 6.79
N SER A 131 -4.36 11.79 6.62
CA SER A 131 -3.81 12.09 5.28
C SER A 131 -3.48 10.82 4.49
N LEU A 132 -2.90 9.82 5.14
CA LEU A 132 -2.59 8.53 4.50
C LEU A 132 -3.87 7.81 4.04
N LEU A 133 -4.93 7.84 4.85
CA LEU A 133 -6.23 7.29 4.49
C LEU A 133 -6.85 8.02 3.30
N GLU A 134 -6.88 9.34 3.33
CA GLU A 134 -7.51 10.14 2.27
C GLU A 134 -6.75 10.05 0.93
N GLU A 135 -5.43 10.13 0.97
CA GLU A 135 -4.61 10.22 -0.23
C GLU A 135 -4.31 8.84 -0.86
N VAL A 136 -4.27 7.77 -0.06
CA VAL A 136 -3.83 6.45 -0.51
C VAL A 136 -4.88 5.37 -0.34
N ALA A 137 -5.35 5.16 0.89
CA ALA A 137 -6.20 4.00 1.19
C ALA A 137 -7.60 4.14 0.57
N LEU A 138 -8.22 5.31 0.66
CA LEU A 138 -9.55 5.56 0.10
C LEU A 138 -9.60 5.44 -1.43
N PRO A 139 -8.66 5.99 -2.23
CA PRO A 139 -8.63 5.77 -3.67
C PRO A 139 -8.53 4.29 -4.06
N LEU A 140 -7.65 3.54 -3.41
CA LEU A 140 -7.50 2.09 -3.65
C LEU A 140 -8.76 1.32 -3.25
N HIS A 141 -9.33 1.66 -2.10
CA HIS A 141 -10.59 1.02 -1.67
C HIS A 141 -11.75 1.33 -2.60
N ARG A 142 -11.90 2.58 -3.07
CA ARG A 142 -12.92 2.98 -4.04
C ARG A 142 -12.75 2.26 -5.38
N GLU A 143 -11.53 2.07 -5.85
CA GLU A 143 -11.25 1.32 -7.06
C GLU A 143 -11.72 -0.14 -6.92
N LEU A 144 -11.32 -0.83 -5.84
CA LEU A 144 -11.76 -2.19 -5.57
C LEU A 144 -13.29 -2.28 -5.42
N ALA A 145 -13.90 -1.36 -4.66
CA ALA A 145 -15.35 -1.32 -4.49
C ALA A 145 -16.09 -1.13 -5.82
N SER A 146 -15.54 -0.32 -6.75
CA SER A 146 -16.13 -0.16 -8.08
C SER A 146 -16.06 -1.45 -8.90
N ILE A 147 -14.96 -2.19 -8.85
CA ILE A 147 -14.80 -3.49 -9.51
C ILE A 147 -15.78 -4.50 -8.92
N VAL A 148 -15.85 -4.59 -7.61
CA VAL A 148 -16.78 -5.49 -6.90
C VAL A 148 -18.23 -5.17 -7.24
N ARG A 149 -18.60 -3.90 -7.32
CA ARG A 149 -19.95 -3.48 -7.73
C ARG A 149 -20.31 -3.96 -9.14
N LEU A 150 -19.38 -3.86 -10.09
CA LEU A 150 -19.58 -4.37 -11.43
C LEU A 150 -19.83 -5.89 -11.44
N LEU A 151 -19.11 -6.64 -10.60
CA LEU A 151 -19.23 -8.10 -10.50
C LEU A 151 -20.49 -8.55 -9.77
N LEU A 152 -20.95 -7.81 -8.76
CA LEU A 152 -22.18 -8.12 -8.02
C LEU A 152 -23.46 -7.64 -8.72
N GLY A 153 -23.34 -6.72 -9.69
CA GLY A 153 -24.45 -6.09 -10.38
C GLY A 153 -24.88 -4.76 -9.78
N ALA A 154 -25.58 -3.93 -10.60
CA ALA A 154 -25.93 -2.55 -10.26
C ALA A 154 -26.85 -2.41 -9.03
N THR A 155 -27.62 -3.44 -8.71
CA THR A 155 -28.56 -3.47 -7.57
C THR A 155 -27.91 -3.90 -6.26
N ALA A 156 -26.60 -4.19 -6.26
CA ALA A 156 -25.88 -4.58 -5.05
C ALA A 156 -25.92 -3.47 -3.99
N LYS A 157 -26.24 -3.82 -2.73
CA LYS A 157 -26.22 -2.88 -1.62
C LYS A 157 -24.79 -2.44 -1.33
N ASP A 158 -24.60 -1.18 -0.90
CA ASP A 158 -23.29 -0.64 -0.55
C ASP A 158 -22.57 -1.44 0.53
N GLU A 159 -23.33 -1.97 1.48
CA GLU A 159 -22.80 -2.81 2.55
C GLU A 159 -22.18 -4.10 2.01
N ASP A 160 -22.83 -4.77 1.07
CA ASP A 160 -22.34 -6.02 0.47
C ASP A 160 -21.10 -5.78 -0.37
N VAL A 161 -21.08 -4.66 -1.13
CA VAL A 161 -19.88 -4.23 -1.88
C VAL A 161 -18.73 -3.99 -0.93
N ARG A 162 -18.99 -3.31 0.21
CA ARG A 162 -17.98 -3.05 1.24
C ARG A 162 -17.43 -4.34 1.85
N PHE A 163 -18.30 -5.27 2.24
CA PHE A 163 -17.86 -6.54 2.83
C PHE A 163 -17.03 -7.38 1.85
N CYS A 164 -17.46 -7.47 0.60
CA CYS A 164 -16.69 -8.19 -0.42
C CYS A 164 -15.33 -7.53 -0.68
N ALA A 165 -15.29 -6.20 -0.81
CA ALA A 165 -14.04 -5.49 -1.01
C ALA A 165 -13.06 -5.66 0.18
N LEU A 166 -13.57 -5.56 1.42
CA LEU A 166 -12.77 -5.80 2.62
C LEU A 166 -12.29 -7.25 2.73
N SER A 167 -13.11 -8.23 2.32
CA SER A 167 -12.72 -9.64 2.30
C SER A 167 -11.58 -9.90 1.32
N ILE A 168 -11.63 -9.32 0.12
CA ILE A 168 -10.56 -9.43 -0.89
C ILE A 168 -9.28 -8.76 -0.39
N MET A 169 -9.39 -7.55 0.13
CA MET A 169 -8.24 -6.82 0.68
C MET A 169 -7.64 -7.57 1.88
N GLY A 170 -8.48 -8.08 2.79
CA GLY A 170 -8.06 -8.85 3.96
C GLY A 170 -7.25 -10.09 3.58
N GLN A 171 -7.65 -10.83 2.54
CA GLN A 171 -6.88 -11.97 2.04
C GLN A 171 -5.48 -11.52 1.59
N CYS A 172 -5.37 -10.47 0.78
CA CYS A 172 -4.08 -9.99 0.28
C CYS A 172 -3.15 -9.51 1.41
N VAL A 173 -3.70 -8.76 2.37
CA VAL A 173 -2.91 -8.13 3.44
C VAL A 173 -2.53 -9.13 4.53
N TYR A 174 -3.36 -10.15 4.77
CA TYR A 174 -3.12 -11.18 5.78
C TYR A 174 -1.79 -11.89 5.60
N TYR A 175 -1.48 -12.34 4.38
CA TYR A 175 -0.22 -13.03 4.08
C TYR A 175 1.02 -12.20 4.42
N HIS A 176 0.93 -10.89 4.32
CA HIS A 176 2.01 -9.99 4.71
C HIS A 176 2.10 -9.82 6.24
N HIS A 177 0.99 -9.48 6.89
CA HIS A 177 0.97 -9.21 8.32
C HIS A 177 1.25 -10.47 9.15
N ALA A 178 0.71 -11.62 8.72
CA ALA A 178 0.90 -12.90 9.39
C ALA A 178 2.21 -13.63 8.99
N ARG A 179 3.08 -12.99 8.18
CA ARG A 179 4.27 -13.62 7.59
C ARG A 179 5.13 -14.38 8.59
N THR A 180 5.36 -13.83 9.77
CA THR A 180 6.13 -14.46 10.84
C THR A 180 5.45 -15.72 11.39
N VAL A 181 4.13 -15.72 11.47
CA VAL A 181 3.32 -16.86 11.92
C VAL A 181 3.27 -17.92 10.82
N LEU A 182 2.99 -17.50 9.60
CA LEU A 182 2.89 -18.39 8.43
C LEU A 182 4.22 -19.11 8.16
N ALA A 183 5.36 -18.45 8.33
CA ALA A 183 6.68 -19.06 8.19
C ALA A 183 6.95 -20.17 9.23
N ARG A 184 6.24 -20.17 10.36
CA ARG A 184 6.31 -21.24 11.36
C ARG A 184 5.33 -22.36 11.10
N LEU A 185 4.14 -22.03 10.57
CA LEU A 185 3.10 -23.02 10.22
C LEU A 185 3.47 -23.77 8.94
N TYR A 186 4.08 -23.07 7.99
CA TYR A 186 4.42 -23.57 6.65
C TYR A 186 5.86 -23.19 6.30
N PRO A 187 6.88 -23.87 6.87
CA PRO A 187 8.29 -23.51 6.71
C PRO A 187 8.80 -23.57 5.26
N GLU A 188 8.15 -24.38 4.42
CA GLU A 188 8.44 -24.54 2.99
C GLU A 188 8.03 -23.31 2.17
N GLN A 189 7.05 -22.54 2.62
CA GLN A 189 6.51 -21.37 1.89
C GLN A 189 7.40 -20.15 2.07
N LYS A 190 8.11 -19.74 1.02
CA LYS A 190 9.12 -18.66 1.08
C LYS A 190 8.64 -17.32 0.54
N TYR A 191 7.49 -17.26 -0.13
CA TYR A 191 6.95 -16.06 -0.80
C TYR A 191 7.91 -15.45 -1.85
N HIS A 192 8.60 -16.32 -2.61
CA HIS A 192 9.31 -15.90 -3.81
C HIS A 192 8.32 -15.46 -4.92
N ALA A 193 8.84 -14.94 -6.03
CA ALA A 193 7.98 -14.42 -7.11
C ALA A 193 6.92 -15.44 -7.60
N GLU A 194 7.31 -16.73 -7.70
CA GLU A 194 6.40 -17.82 -8.08
C GLU A 194 5.31 -18.07 -7.03
N ASP A 195 5.64 -17.98 -5.74
CA ASP A 195 4.66 -18.12 -4.66
C ASP A 195 3.66 -16.97 -4.68
N VAL A 196 4.15 -15.75 -4.92
CA VAL A 196 3.29 -14.56 -5.05
C VAL A 196 2.36 -14.71 -6.25
N ALA A 197 2.86 -15.20 -7.40
CA ALA A 197 2.04 -15.45 -8.59
C ALA A 197 0.91 -16.47 -8.30
N ARG A 198 1.22 -17.56 -7.59
CA ARG A 198 0.22 -18.54 -7.15
C ARG A 198 -0.81 -17.95 -6.20
N LEU A 199 -0.40 -17.04 -5.30
CA LEU A 199 -1.34 -16.32 -4.43
C LEU A 199 -2.26 -15.39 -5.21
N VAL A 200 -1.73 -14.70 -6.22
CA VAL A 200 -2.54 -13.85 -7.12
C VAL A 200 -3.63 -14.67 -7.78
N GLU A 201 -3.28 -15.81 -8.35
CA GLU A 201 -4.23 -16.71 -9.00
C GLU A 201 -5.28 -17.22 -8.01
N HIS A 202 -4.83 -17.78 -6.87
CA HIS A 202 -5.71 -18.32 -5.84
C HIS A 202 -6.71 -17.29 -5.29
N ILE A 203 -6.23 -16.12 -4.87
CA ILE A 203 -7.11 -15.09 -4.29
C ILE A 203 -8.07 -14.54 -5.35
N SER A 204 -7.61 -14.39 -6.59
CA SER A 204 -8.47 -13.94 -7.68
C SER A 204 -9.58 -14.93 -7.97
N GLU A 205 -9.26 -16.22 -8.16
CA GLU A 205 -10.27 -17.25 -8.43
C GLU A 205 -11.25 -17.45 -7.27
N PHE A 206 -10.74 -17.52 -6.05
CA PHE A 206 -11.57 -17.64 -4.85
C PHE A 206 -12.56 -16.46 -4.73
N SER A 207 -12.06 -15.24 -4.94
CA SER A 207 -12.89 -14.04 -4.87
C SER A 207 -13.92 -13.98 -5.99
N LEU A 208 -13.50 -14.31 -7.24
CA LEU A 208 -14.43 -14.34 -8.38
C LEU A 208 -15.52 -15.40 -8.21
N ALA A 209 -15.18 -16.59 -7.73
CA ALA A 209 -16.16 -17.63 -7.46
C ALA A 209 -17.21 -17.17 -6.43
N ALA A 210 -16.75 -16.57 -5.32
CA ALA A 210 -17.64 -16.02 -4.29
C ALA A 210 -18.54 -14.89 -4.84
N LEU A 211 -17.99 -13.97 -5.61
CA LEU A 211 -18.73 -12.84 -6.18
C LEU A 211 -19.79 -13.31 -7.19
N ARG A 212 -19.46 -14.30 -8.04
CA ARG A 212 -20.41 -14.89 -9.00
C ARG A 212 -21.59 -15.55 -8.26
N GLU A 213 -21.33 -16.32 -7.23
CA GLU A 213 -22.37 -16.97 -6.43
C GLU A 213 -23.26 -15.93 -5.73
N LEU A 214 -22.68 -14.91 -5.13
CA LEU A 214 -23.43 -13.83 -4.49
C LEU A 214 -24.29 -13.05 -5.50
N ALA A 215 -23.81 -12.82 -6.72
CA ALA A 215 -24.57 -12.16 -7.79
C ALA A 215 -25.77 -13.03 -8.23
N GLN A 216 -25.58 -14.34 -8.41
CA GLN A 216 -26.63 -15.27 -8.79
C GLN A 216 -27.76 -15.36 -7.74
N ARG A 217 -27.40 -15.49 -6.45
CA ARG A 217 -28.39 -15.51 -5.35
C ARG A 217 -29.27 -14.27 -5.32
N ARG A 218 -28.70 -13.10 -5.63
CA ARG A 218 -29.45 -11.84 -5.65
C ARG A 218 -30.41 -11.78 -6.84
N GLN A 219 -29.97 -12.25 -7.99
CA GLN A 219 -30.85 -12.32 -9.16
C GLN A 219 -32.04 -13.23 -8.91
N ALA A 220 -31.83 -14.37 -8.25
CA ALA A 220 -32.91 -15.27 -7.86
C ALA A 220 -33.89 -14.59 -6.90
N GLN A 221 -33.40 -13.92 -5.85
CA GLN A 221 -34.23 -13.20 -4.89
C GLN A 221 -34.99 -12.02 -5.48
N GLY A 222 -34.39 -11.31 -6.45
CA GLY A 222 -35.03 -10.19 -7.14
C GLY A 222 -36.17 -10.63 -8.07
N ASN A 223 -36.17 -11.87 -8.55
CA ASN A 223 -37.21 -12.44 -9.40
C ASN A 223 -38.38 -13.03 -8.58
N GLU A 224 -38.22 -13.25 -7.27
CA GLU A 224 -39.25 -13.80 -6.37
C GLU A 224 -40.09 -12.73 -5.68
N THR A 225 -39.78 -11.44 -5.86
CA THR A 225 -40.57 -10.35 -5.30
C THR A 225 -41.59 -9.89 -6.36
N PRO A 226 -42.90 -10.15 -6.19
CA PRO A 226 -43.96 -9.78 -7.11
C PRO A 226 -44.14 -8.27 -7.20
#